data_87f595a771dd21bfb08baa4c072e522c
#
_entry.id   87f595a771dd21bfb08baa4c072e522c
#
_cell.length_a   1.000
_cell.length_b   1.000
_cell.length_c   1.000
_cell.angle_alpha   90.00
_cell.angle_beta   90.00
_cell.angle_gamma   90.00
#
_symmetry.space_group_name_H-M   'P 1'
#
loop_
_entity.id
_entity.type
_entity.pdbx_description
1 polymer ?
#
loop_
_entity_poly.entity_id
_entity_poly.type
_entity_poly.pdbx_seq_one_letter_code
_entity_poly.pdbx_strand_id
1 'polypeptide(L)'
;MTVKESGARAVADLNEKLVLASVEIAASPQRVFKALTSEEIVDWWVREGVFNTTEWRGDVRVGGSWRSAGLVNGEPYALEGEYLVVDPPRKLVHTWRRVGAPGAETTVTYMLERLGEGTRLTLRHEGFAVPEACASVGSGWETSFARLAEILA
;
A
#
# COMPACT_ATOMS: atom_id res chain seq x y z
N MET A 1 24.25 12.39 -15.84
CA MET A 1 23.33 11.26 -15.76
C MET A 1 22.19 11.60 -14.84
N THR A 2 21.03 11.36 -15.29
CA THR A 2 19.85 11.57 -14.47
C THR A 2 19.52 10.32 -13.68
N VAL A 3 19.42 10.49 -12.38
CA VAL A 3 18.84 9.43 -11.56
C VAL A 3 17.36 9.39 -11.91
N LYS A 4 16.92 8.25 -12.37
CA LYS A 4 15.52 8.08 -12.72
C LYS A 4 14.71 7.99 -11.41
N GLU A 5 13.99 9.01 -11.12
CA GLU A 5 13.11 9.00 -9.97
C GLU A 5 11.90 8.11 -10.27
N SER A 6 11.40 7.44 -9.25
CA SER A 6 10.22 6.59 -9.36
C SER A 6 8.95 7.39 -9.65
N GLY A 7 8.96 8.69 -9.36
CA GLY A 7 7.78 9.52 -9.44
C GLY A 7 6.76 9.20 -8.35
N ALA A 8 7.16 8.50 -7.30
CA ALA A 8 6.28 8.20 -6.19
C ALA A 8 5.87 9.48 -5.46
N ARG A 9 4.57 9.65 -5.27
CA ARG A 9 3.99 10.83 -4.61
C ARG A 9 2.85 10.41 -3.71
N ALA A 10 2.70 11.12 -2.60
CA ALA A 10 1.54 10.96 -1.74
C ALA A 10 1.10 12.31 -1.23
N VAL A 11 -0.21 12.50 -1.16
CA VAL A 11 -0.83 13.70 -0.63
C VAL A 11 -1.86 13.28 0.41
N ALA A 12 -1.77 13.85 1.61
CA ALA A 12 -2.76 13.64 2.65
C ALA A 12 -3.76 14.79 2.59
N ASP A 13 -5.04 14.48 2.39
CA ASP A 13 -6.10 15.46 2.46
C ASP A 13 -6.66 15.45 3.87
N LEU A 14 -6.27 16.45 4.66
CA LEU A 14 -6.61 16.49 6.08
C LEU A 14 -8.09 16.79 6.32
N ASN A 15 -8.76 17.45 5.37
CA ASN A 15 -10.17 17.76 5.49
C ASN A 15 -11.03 16.52 5.22
N GLU A 16 -10.71 15.80 4.16
CA GLU A 16 -11.42 14.59 3.78
C GLU A 16 -10.90 13.34 4.49
N LYS A 17 -9.79 13.47 5.21
CA LYS A 17 -9.15 12.39 5.97
C LYS A 17 -8.86 11.18 5.09
N LEU A 18 -8.18 11.44 3.99
CA LEU A 18 -7.75 10.40 3.06
C LEU A 18 -6.35 10.67 2.54
N VAL A 19 -5.74 9.63 1.98
CA VAL A 19 -4.44 9.72 1.33
C VAL A 19 -4.62 9.32 -0.13
N LEU A 20 -4.01 10.09 -1.01
CA LEU A 20 -3.89 9.76 -2.44
C LEU A 20 -2.42 9.56 -2.72
N ALA A 21 -2.08 8.45 -3.36
CA ALA A 21 -0.70 8.16 -3.73
C ALA A 21 -0.64 7.64 -5.16
N SER A 22 0.50 7.84 -5.82
CA SER A 22 0.71 7.32 -7.16
C SER A 22 2.18 7.08 -7.43
N VAL A 23 2.45 6.14 -8.35
CA VAL A 23 3.81 5.84 -8.79
C VAL A 23 3.74 5.22 -10.18
N GLU A 24 4.79 5.45 -10.98
CA GLU A 24 4.96 4.79 -12.27
C GLU A 24 6.01 3.69 -12.08
N ILE A 25 5.67 2.49 -12.53
CA ILE A 25 6.51 1.30 -12.32
C ILE A 25 6.84 0.68 -13.68
N ALA A 26 8.12 0.38 -13.90
CA ALA A 26 8.60 -0.24 -15.14
C ALA A 26 8.36 -1.76 -15.13
N ALA A 27 7.11 -2.15 -14.93
CA ALA A 27 6.68 -3.55 -14.92
C ALA A 27 5.23 -3.61 -15.36
N SER A 28 4.80 -4.75 -15.89
CA SER A 28 3.42 -4.93 -16.37
C SER A 28 2.42 -4.84 -15.22
N PRO A 29 1.15 -4.48 -15.52
CA PRO A 29 0.11 -4.50 -14.49
C PRO A 29 -0.03 -5.85 -13.78
N GLN A 30 0.14 -6.95 -14.50
CA GLN A 30 0.09 -8.29 -13.94
C GLN A 30 1.20 -8.50 -12.91
N ARG A 31 2.41 -8.03 -13.23
CA ARG A 31 3.56 -8.14 -12.32
C ARG A 31 3.38 -7.26 -11.08
N VAL A 32 2.88 -6.04 -11.28
CA VAL A 32 2.59 -5.14 -10.16
C VAL A 32 1.51 -5.72 -9.26
N PHE A 33 0.44 -6.23 -9.85
CA PHE A 33 -0.66 -6.84 -9.09
C PHE A 33 -0.16 -7.99 -8.21
N LYS A 34 0.76 -8.80 -8.72
CA LYS A 34 1.37 -9.88 -7.94
C LYS A 34 2.08 -9.35 -6.70
N ALA A 35 2.81 -8.24 -6.84
CA ALA A 35 3.53 -7.63 -5.72
C ALA A 35 2.58 -7.06 -4.65
N LEU A 36 1.35 -6.71 -5.04
CA LEU A 36 0.33 -6.20 -4.11
C LEU A 36 -0.39 -7.33 -3.36
N THR A 37 -0.30 -8.56 -3.85
CA THR A 37 -1.14 -9.66 -3.40
C THR A 37 -0.37 -10.91 -3.01
N SER A 38 0.90 -10.76 -2.63
CA SER A 38 1.78 -11.86 -2.28
C SER A 38 2.71 -11.47 -1.14
N GLU A 39 3.54 -12.40 -0.72
CA GLU A 39 4.56 -12.18 0.30
C GLU A 39 5.59 -11.14 -0.11
N GLU A 40 5.60 -10.73 -1.37
CA GLU A 40 6.47 -9.64 -1.82
C GLU A 40 6.18 -8.33 -1.10
N ILE A 41 4.99 -8.21 -0.49
CA ILE A 41 4.65 -7.05 0.34
C ILE A 41 5.69 -6.82 1.43
N VAL A 42 6.28 -7.86 1.97
CA VAL A 42 7.34 -7.77 2.99
C VAL A 42 8.53 -6.95 2.49
N ASP A 43 8.79 -6.98 1.19
CA ASP A 43 9.94 -6.29 0.61
C ASP A 43 9.70 -4.80 0.39
N TRP A 44 8.47 -4.37 0.21
CA TRP A 44 8.21 -2.96 -0.10
C TRP A 44 7.39 -2.20 0.95
N TRP A 45 6.70 -2.89 1.87
CA TRP A 45 6.07 -2.22 3.02
C TRP A 45 7.13 -1.97 4.10
N VAL A 46 8.10 -1.14 3.77
CA VAL A 46 9.23 -0.84 4.65
C VAL A 46 9.59 0.64 4.56
N ARG A 47 9.83 1.25 5.71
CA ARG A 47 10.43 2.58 5.81
C ARG A 47 11.53 2.50 6.84
N GLU A 48 12.78 2.62 6.40
CA GLU A 48 13.94 2.46 7.28
C GLU A 48 13.87 3.38 8.49
N GLY A 49 14.12 2.80 9.67
CA GLY A 49 14.11 3.54 10.93
C GLY A 49 12.72 3.81 11.48
N VAL A 50 11.65 3.44 10.77
CA VAL A 50 10.27 3.70 11.20
C VAL A 50 9.47 2.41 11.29
N PHE A 51 9.31 1.70 10.17
CA PHE A 51 8.60 0.42 10.21
C PHE A 51 9.18 -0.57 9.21
N ASN A 52 8.99 -1.86 9.53
CA ASN A 52 9.28 -2.93 8.57
C ASN A 52 8.31 -4.08 8.77
N THR A 53 7.79 -4.58 7.65
CA THR A 53 6.91 -5.73 7.63
C THR A 53 7.77 -6.98 7.59
N THR A 54 7.52 -7.93 8.47
CA THR A 54 8.30 -9.17 8.56
C THR A 54 7.55 -10.38 8.03
N GLU A 55 6.22 -10.32 7.98
CA GLU A 55 5.42 -11.39 7.41
C GLU A 55 4.11 -10.86 6.83
N TRP A 56 3.61 -11.56 5.83
CA TRP A 56 2.32 -11.28 5.22
C TRP A 56 1.71 -12.58 4.72
N ARG A 57 0.40 -12.69 4.86
CA ARG A 57 -0.36 -13.79 4.27
C ARG A 57 -1.75 -13.29 3.91
N GLY A 58 -2.34 -13.89 2.88
CA GLY A 58 -3.67 -13.49 2.46
C GLY A 58 -4.34 -14.54 1.60
N ASP A 59 -5.67 -14.52 1.65
CA ASP A 59 -6.54 -15.29 0.79
C ASP A 59 -7.14 -14.30 -0.20
N VAL A 60 -6.49 -14.15 -1.36
CA VAL A 60 -6.78 -13.09 -2.31
C VAL A 60 -8.02 -13.44 -3.15
N ARG A 61 -9.18 -13.19 -2.57
CA ARG A 61 -10.48 -13.32 -3.21
C ARG A 61 -11.48 -12.44 -2.46
N VAL A 62 -12.56 -12.09 -3.11
CA VAL A 62 -13.62 -11.32 -2.44
C VAL A 62 -14.12 -12.08 -1.23
N GLY A 63 -14.12 -11.43 -0.07
CA GLY A 63 -14.47 -12.06 1.20
C GLY A 63 -13.32 -12.74 1.90
N GLY A 64 -12.17 -12.90 1.24
CA GLY A 64 -10.96 -13.43 1.87
C GLY A 64 -10.31 -12.40 2.77
N SER A 65 -9.47 -12.85 3.69
CA SER A 65 -8.77 -11.97 4.62
C SER A 65 -7.27 -11.95 4.39
N TRP A 66 -6.62 -10.90 4.85
CA TRP A 66 -5.17 -10.78 4.83
C TRP A 66 -4.67 -10.32 6.19
N ARG A 67 -3.41 -10.61 6.48
CA ARG A 67 -2.77 -10.20 7.72
C ARG A 67 -1.28 -10.00 7.50
N SER A 68 -0.74 -8.94 8.10
CA SER A 68 0.68 -8.67 8.11
C SER A 68 1.14 -8.38 9.54
N ALA A 69 2.43 -8.60 9.80
CA ALA A 69 3.04 -8.28 11.08
C ALA A 69 4.42 -7.71 10.84
N GLY A 70 4.89 -6.95 11.80
CA GLY A 70 6.20 -6.32 11.71
C GLY A 70 6.51 -5.48 12.95
N LEU A 71 7.39 -4.51 12.76
CA LEU A 71 7.83 -3.61 13.83
C LEU A 71 7.60 -2.17 13.41
N VAL A 72 7.14 -1.35 14.34
CA VAL A 72 7.02 0.10 14.21
C VAL A 72 7.80 0.71 15.36
N ASN A 73 8.84 1.47 15.05
CA ASN A 73 9.73 2.06 16.05
C ASN A 73 10.23 1.02 17.06
N GLY A 74 10.52 -0.19 16.57
CA GLY A 74 11.01 -1.29 17.39
C GLY A 74 9.94 -2.07 18.14
N GLU A 75 8.66 -1.66 18.05
CA GLU A 75 7.56 -2.32 18.74
C GLU A 75 6.76 -3.20 17.78
N PRO A 76 6.39 -4.42 18.22
CA PRO A 76 5.57 -5.30 17.37
C PRO A 76 4.21 -4.69 17.04
N TYR A 77 3.77 -4.87 15.81
CA TYR A 77 2.43 -4.49 15.40
C TYR A 77 1.92 -5.47 14.34
N ALA A 78 0.62 -5.51 14.17
CA ALA A 78 0.00 -6.31 13.12
C ALA A 78 -1.16 -5.54 12.50
N LEU A 79 -1.36 -5.80 11.20
CA LEU A 79 -2.46 -5.23 10.42
C LEU A 79 -3.28 -6.39 9.86
N GLU A 80 -4.56 -6.14 9.65
CA GLU A 80 -5.45 -7.11 9.04
C GLU A 80 -6.54 -6.43 8.25
N GLY A 81 -7.17 -7.17 7.36
CA GLY A 81 -8.26 -6.65 6.56
C GLY A 81 -8.97 -7.75 5.76
N GLU A 82 -9.95 -7.31 4.97
CA GLU A 82 -10.75 -8.17 4.12
C GLU A 82 -10.75 -7.63 2.70
N TYR A 83 -10.68 -8.50 1.71
CA TYR A 83 -10.76 -8.09 0.31
C TYR A 83 -12.21 -7.84 -0.10
N LEU A 84 -12.45 -6.65 -0.64
CA LEU A 84 -13.78 -6.22 -1.08
C LEU A 84 -13.92 -6.30 -2.60
N VAL A 85 -12.83 -6.01 -3.33
CA VAL A 85 -12.79 -6.12 -4.79
C VAL A 85 -11.45 -6.74 -5.18
N VAL A 86 -11.49 -7.76 -6.03
CA VAL A 86 -10.29 -8.39 -6.58
C VAL A 86 -10.52 -8.53 -8.09
N ASP A 87 -10.00 -7.57 -8.85
CA ASP A 87 -10.16 -7.52 -10.31
C ASP A 87 -8.78 -7.42 -10.97
N PRO A 88 -8.05 -8.54 -11.09
CA PRO A 88 -6.71 -8.53 -11.67
C PRO A 88 -6.75 -8.20 -13.17
N PRO A 89 -5.80 -7.43 -13.68
CA PRO A 89 -4.75 -6.72 -12.95
C PRO A 89 -5.08 -5.23 -12.75
N ARG A 90 -6.35 -4.87 -12.67
CA ARG A 90 -6.81 -3.48 -12.73
C ARG A 90 -7.15 -2.84 -11.40
N LYS A 91 -7.73 -3.59 -10.47
CA LYS A 91 -8.25 -3.01 -9.24
C LYS A 91 -8.20 -3.98 -8.08
N LEU A 92 -7.83 -3.46 -6.92
CA LEU A 92 -7.82 -4.21 -5.67
C LEU A 92 -8.33 -3.28 -4.56
N VAL A 93 -9.31 -3.73 -3.81
CA VAL A 93 -9.84 -2.97 -2.67
C VAL A 93 -9.85 -3.87 -1.45
N HIS A 94 -9.33 -3.38 -0.34
CA HIS A 94 -9.38 -4.10 0.92
C HIS A 94 -9.51 -3.16 2.09
N THR A 95 -10.03 -3.67 3.19
CA THR A 95 -10.04 -2.93 4.44
C THR A 95 -8.66 -3.03 5.09
N TRP A 96 -8.41 -2.15 6.06
CA TRP A 96 -7.13 -2.05 6.74
C TRP A 96 -7.39 -1.59 8.16
N ARG A 97 -6.94 -2.36 9.13
CA ARG A 97 -6.99 -1.94 10.51
C ARG A 97 -5.82 -2.52 11.28
N ARG A 98 -5.44 -1.83 12.34
CA ARG A 98 -4.41 -2.32 13.25
C ARG A 98 -5.06 -3.28 14.23
N VAL A 99 -4.44 -4.46 14.41
CA VAL A 99 -4.92 -5.46 15.37
C VAL A 99 -4.78 -4.87 16.78
N GLY A 100 -5.85 -4.97 17.56
CA GLY A 100 -5.85 -4.42 18.92
C GLY A 100 -6.21 -2.94 19.00
N ALA A 101 -6.54 -2.30 17.89
CA ALA A 101 -7.00 -0.91 17.84
C ALA A 101 -8.42 -0.86 17.24
N PRO A 102 -9.44 -1.21 18.02
CA PRO A 102 -10.81 -1.26 17.51
C PRO A 102 -11.32 0.12 17.07
N GLY A 103 -12.14 0.13 16.03
CA GLY A 103 -12.76 1.35 15.52
C GLY A 103 -11.92 2.14 14.54
N ALA A 104 -10.73 1.66 14.19
CA ALA A 104 -9.82 2.35 13.27
C ALA A 104 -9.74 1.69 11.90
N GLU A 105 -10.83 1.10 11.43
CA GLU A 105 -10.84 0.47 10.11
C GLU A 105 -10.87 1.52 9.00
N THR A 106 -9.97 1.37 8.05
CA THR A 106 -9.88 2.23 6.86
C THR A 106 -9.99 1.34 5.61
N THR A 107 -10.07 1.98 4.45
CA THR A 107 -10.19 1.25 3.18
C THR A 107 -9.11 1.70 2.21
N VAL A 108 -8.44 0.72 1.60
CA VAL A 108 -7.40 0.94 0.60
C VAL A 108 -7.92 0.50 -0.76
N THR A 109 -7.82 1.40 -1.74
CA THR A 109 -8.17 1.11 -3.13
C THR A 109 -6.92 1.30 -3.99
N TYR A 110 -6.51 0.24 -4.67
CA TYR A 110 -5.45 0.30 -5.69
C TYR A 110 -6.09 0.27 -7.07
N MET A 111 -5.60 1.12 -7.96
CA MET A 111 -5.96 1.12 -9.37
C MET A 111 -4.69 0.99 -10.19
N LEU A 112 -4.69 0.09 -11.15
CA LEU A 112 -3.54 -0.16 -12.02
C LEU A 112 -3.94 0.14 -13.46
N GLU A 113 -3.15 0.98 -14.12
CA GLU A 113 -3.39 1.39 -15.49
C GLU A 113 -2.11 1.16 -16.29
N ARG A 114 -2.25 0.52 -17.45
CA ARG A 114 -1.09 0.33 -18.33
C ARG A 114 -0.63 1.69 -18.85
N LEU A 115 0.66 1.94 -18.74
CA LEU A 115 1.30 3.16 -19.22
C LEU A 115 2.52 2.76 -20.05
N GLY A 116 2.36 2.71 -21.37
CA GLY A 116 3.40 2.16 -22.23
C GLY A 116 3.65 0.69 -21.91
N GLU A 117 4.88 0.33 -21.61
CA GLU A 117 5.24 -1.03 -21.18
C GLU A 117 5.17 -1.21 -19.67
N GLY A 118 4.91 -0.13 -18.96
CA GLY A 118 4.84 -0.14 -17.51
C GLY A 118 3.43 0.02 -16.98
N THR A 119 3.35 0.47 -15.73
CA THR A 119 2.09 0.61 -15.01
C THR A 119 2.08 1.92 -14.22
N ARG A 120 0.95 2.61 -14.25
CA ARG A 120 0.66 3.66 -13.28
C ARG A 120 -0.18 3.01 -12.19
N LEU A 121 0.36 3.02 -10.97
CA LEU A 121 -0.32 2.53 -9.79
C LEU A 121 -0.81 3.73 -8.99
N THR A 122 -2.10 3.77 -8.69
CA THR A 122 -2.68 4.80 -7.84
C THR A 122 -3.34 4.16 -6.64
N LEU A 123 -3.38 4.91 -5.55
CA LEU A 123 -3.95 4.45 -4.29
C LEU A 123 -4.83 5.53 -3.69
N ARG A 124 -5.95 5.09 -3.12
CA ARG A 124 -6.78 5.92 -2.26
C ARG A 124 -6.96 5.16 -0.94
N HIS A 125 -6.52 5.76 0.15
CA HIS A 125 -6.64 5.20 1.48
C HIS A 125 -7.51 6.15 2.29
N GLU A 126 -8.69 5.73 2.68
CA GLU A 126 -9.71 6.60 3.25
C GLU A 126 -10.36 6.02 4.49
N GLY A 127 -11.07 6.88 5.22
CA GLY A 127 -11.78 6.47 6.43
C GLY A 127 -11.01 6.74 7.71
N PHE A 128 -9.97 7.58 7.66
CA PHE A 128 -9.20 7.92 8.86
C PHE A 128 -10.04 8.70 9.85
N ALA A 129 -9.86 8.38 11.13
CA ALA A 129 -10.59 9.07 12.20
C ALA A 129 -10.04 10.45 12.48
N VAL A 130 -8.72 10.64 12.35
CA VAL A 130 -8.06 11.90 12.69
C VAL A 130 -7.08 12.33 11.57
N PRO A 131 -6.90 13.66 11.34
CA PRO A 131 -6.02 14.16 10.30
C PRO A 131 -4.55 13.75 10.44
N GLU A 132 -4.07 13.63 11.67
CA GLU A 132 -2.68 13.26 11.96
C GLU A 132 -2.33 11.87 11.40
N ALA A 133 -3.29 10.94 11.44
CA ALA A 133 -3.12 9.60 10.90
C ALA A 133 -2.92 9.66 9.38
N CYS A 134 -3.64 10.56 8.68
CA CYS A 134 -3.48 10.74 7.25
C CYS A 134 -2.06 11.15 6.88
N ALA A 135 -1.52 12.14 7.58
CA ALA A 135 -0.18 12.64 7.27
C ALA A 135 0.89 11.56 7.46
N SER A 136 0.81 10.83 8.55
CA SER A 136 1.75 9.74 8.86
C SER A 136 1.68 8.62 7.82
N VAL A 137 0.47 8.18 7.50
CA VAL A 137 0.25 7.10 6.54
C VAL A 137 0.65 7.53 5.13
N GLY A 138 0.38 8.79 4.77
CA GLY A 138 0.79 9.33 3.48
C GLY A 138 2.28 9.24 3.26
N SER A 139 3.07 9.63 4.25
CA SER A 139 4.53 9.52 4.17
C SER A 139 4.97 8.05 4.00
N GLY A 140 4.30 7.14 4.69
CA GLY A 140 4.58 5.71 4.56
C GLY A 140 4.31 5.19 3.17
N TRP A 141 3.18 5.57 2.56
CA TRP A 141 2.83 5.14 1.20
C TRP A 141 3.81 5.67 0.16
N GLU A 142 4.23 6.94 0.29
CA GLU A 142 5.20 7.50 -0.64
C GLU A 142 6.51 6.71 -0.62
N THR A 143 7.02 6.42 0.57
CA THR A 143 8.24 5.63 0.75
C THR A 143 8.07 4.22 0.21
N SER A 144 6.95 3.57 0.54
CA SER A 144 6.68 2.19 0.10
C SER A 144 6.54 2.08 -1.41
N PHE A 145 5.87 3.05 -2.04
CA PHE A 145 5.71 3.07 -3.49
C PHE A 145 7.04 3.32 -4.21
N ALA A 146 7.89 4.19 -3.67
CA ALA A 146 9.21 4.41 -4.24
C ALA A 146 10.04 3.12 -4.22
N ARG A 147 9.95 2.40 -3.11
CA ARG A 147 10.65 1.12 -2.95
C ARG A 147 10.09 0.05 -3.90
N LEU A 148 8.77 -0.02 -4.03
CA LEU A 148 8.13 -0.95 -4.95
C LEU A 148 8.58 -0.72 -6.39
N ALA A 149 8.61 0.54 -6.82
CA ALA A 149 9.06 0.89 -8.16
C ALA A 149 10.52 0.49 -8.39
N GLU A 150 11.36 0.66 -7.38
CA GLU A 150 12.77 0.29 -7.43
C GLU A 150 12.95 -1.23 -7.57
N ILE A 151 12.21 -1.99 -6.77
CA ILE A 151 12.28 -3.46 -6.76
C ILE A 151 11.81 -4.05 -8.10
N LEU A 152 10.77 -3.48 -8.70
CA LEU A 152 10.18 -3.99 -9.94
C LEU A 152 10.77 -3.38 -11.22
N ALA A 153 11.70 -2.47 -11.08
CA ALA A 153 12.32 -1.82 -12.24
C ALA A 153 13.18 -2.78 -13.06
#